data_6a895c8c70620d03dd2875bfdf21ff46
#
_entry.id   6a895c8c70620d03dd2875bfdf21ff46
#
_cell.length_a   1.000
_cell.length_b   1.000
_cell.length_c   1.000
_cell.angle_alpha   90.00
_cell.angle_beta   90.00
_cell.angle_gamma   90.00
#
_symmetry.space_group_name_H-M   'P 1'
#
loop_
_entity.id
_entity.type
_entity.pdbx_description
1 polymer ?
#
loop_
_entity_poly.entity_id
_entity_poly.type
_entity_poly.pdbx_seq_one_letter_code
_entity_poly.pdbx_strand_id
1 'polypeptide(L)'
;MERREPAAVVLERLDGVTRERFLRDIYPRRKPVVLTGLELGTCTTKWTVDYLSQAEGSKEVKIHVSAVPQMDFLSKNFVYSFVSRFMERSDDCQCYCKGGDGGDEGRAVVAPECIRLSCSKAVLSLSSAANDEKYYLRSVGEDVRKDIADIRKQFPILAEDVHIPEYFEKEQFFSSVFRISSAGLQLWTHYDVMDNFLIQVTGKKRVVLYSPRDAPYLYLSGTKSEVLDVDNPDLEKYPLFVKAKRYQCVLEAGDVLFIPALWFHNVISEEFGVALNVFWKHLSAESYDKTDTYGNKDPMAASRAMQILDRALKTLEELPEEYRDFYARRMVLRIQEKAYRSDYG
;
A
#
# COMPACT_ATOMS: atom_id res chain seq x y z
N MET A 1 -20.47 -1.10 -29.07
CA MET A 1 -20.64 0.18 -28.35
C MET A 1 -19.45 0.29 -27.40
N GLU A 2 -18.39 1.01 -27.80
CA GLU A 2 -17.22 1.23 -26.94
C GLU A 2 -17.69 1.98 -25.69
N ARG A 3 -17.67 1.29 -24.56
CA ARG A 3 -17.89 1.96 -23.26
C ARG A 3 -16.64 2.79 -22.97
N ARG A 4 -16.73 4.10 -23.20
CA ARG A 4 -15.70 5.04 -22.75
C ARG A 4 -15.59 4.93 -21.23
N GLU A 5 -14.44 4.49 -20.74
CA GLU A 5 -14.12 4.63 -19.32
C GLU A 5 -14.29 6.09 -18.90
N PRO A 6 -14.86 6.35 -17.72
CA PRO A 6 -14.94 7.70 -17.20
C PRO A 6 -13.51 8.26 -17.08
N ALA A 7 -13.29 9.46 -17.61
CA ALA A 7 -11.99 10.10 -17.57
C ALA A 7 -11.50 10.20 -16.11
N ALA A 8 -10.25 9.79 -15.87
CA ALA A 8 -9.65 9.87 -14.55
C ALA A 8 -9.54 11.33 -14.08
N VAL A 9 -9.84 11.57 -12.81
CA VAL A 9 -9.68 12.90 -12.19
C VAL A 9 -8.21 13.08 -11.82
N VAL A 10 -7.56 14.07 -12.40
CA VAL A 10 -6.18 14.42 -12.02
C VAL A 10 -6.19 15.11 -10.66
N LEU A 11 -5.29 14.69 -9.76
CA LEU A 11 -5.17 15.31 -8.44
C LEU A 11 -4.63 16.74 -8.53
N GLU A 12 -5.12 17.57 -7.59
CA GLU A 12 -4.60 18.92 -7.37
C GLU A 12 -3.11 18.86 -6.99
N ARG A 13 -2.33 19.81 -7.50
CA ARG A 13 -0.92 20.01 -7.13
C ARG A 13 -0.77 21.38 -6.48
N LEU A 14 -0.18 21.44 -5.30
CA LEU A 14 -0.02 22.66 -4.50
C LEU A 14 1.45 22.89 -4.21
N ASP A 15 1.95 24.05 -4.63
CA ASP A 15 3.34 24.43 -4.42
C ASP A 15 3.56 25.20 -3.12
N GLY A 16 4.73 24.98 -2.48
CA GLY A 16 5.18 25.74 -1.32
C GLY A 16 4.20 25.72 -0.14
N VAL A 17 3.54 24.60 0.11
CA VAL A 17 2.56 24.48 1.20
C VAL A 17 3.28 24.49 2.55
N THR A 18 2.91 25.44 3.44
CA THR A 18 3.42 25.46 4.82
C THR A 18 2.61 24.50 5.72
N ARG A 19 3.18 24.15 6.89
CA ARG A 19 2.49 23.33 7.90
C ARG A 19 1.14 23.92 8.30
N GLU A 20 1.08 25.24 8.54
CA GLU A 20 -0.14 25.94 8.97
C GLU A 20 -1.22 25.86 7.88
N ARG A 21 -0.84 26.10 6.61
CA ARG A 21 -1.76 26.00 5.47
C ARG A 21 -2.25 24.57 5.30
N PHE A 22 -1.36 23.57 5.43
CA PHE A 22 -1.74 22.17 5.33
C PHE A 22 -2.78 21.80 6.39
N LEU A 23 -2.51 22.09 7.66
CA LEU A 23 -3.38 21.74 8.78
C LEU A 23 -4.74 22.47 8.74
N ARG A 24 -4.77 23.73 8.29
CA ARG A 24 -5.99 24.54 8.25
C ARG A 24 -6.86 24.26 7.04
N ASP A 25 -6.26 24.15 5.85
CA ASP A 25 -7.00 24.23 4.58
C ASP A 25 -7.03 22.90 3.81
N ILE A 26 -6.04 22.02 3.98
CA ILE A 26 -5.86 20.81 3.19
C ILE A 26 -6.28 19.57 3.98
N TYR A 27 -5.68 19.39 5.14
CA TYR A 27 -5.87 18.22 5.98
C TYR A 27 -7.34 17.94 6.33
N PRO A 28 -8.19 18.95 6.68
CA PRO A 28 -9.60 18.72 7.01
C PRO A 28 -10.45 18.26 5.82
N ARG A 29 -10.01 18.50 4.58
CA ARG A 29 -10.74 18.04 3.37
C ARG A 29 -10.72 16.53 3.21
N ARG A 30 -9.77 15.84 3.84
CA ARG A 30 -9.57 14.39 3.75
C ARG A 30 -9.55 13.89 2.30
N LYS A 31 -8.88 14.63 1.41
CA LYS A 31 -8.70 14.29 -0.01
C LYS A 31 -7.21 14.23 -0.36
N PRO A 32 -6.79 13.31 -1.23
CA PRO A 32 -5.41 13.26 -1.69
C PRO A 32 -5.03 14.53 -2.46
N VAL A 33 -3.79 14.95 -2.29
CA VAL A 33 -3.21 16.12 -2.98
C VAL A 33 -1.71 15.91 -3.14
N VAL A 34 -1.15 16.40 -4.24
CA VAL A 34 0.30 16.43 -4.45
C VAL A 34 0.85 17.76 -3.96
N LEU A 35 1.84 17.71 -3.09
CA LEU A 35 2.58 18.86 -2.58
C LEU A 35 3.92 18.94 -3.30
N THR A 36 4.29 20.11 -3.79
CA THR A 36 5.52 20.39 -4.51
C THR A 36 6.32 21.50 -3.84
N GLY A 37 7.61 21.63 -4.17
CA GLY A 37 8.44 22.71 -3.64
C GLY A 37 8.73 22.61 -2.14
N LEU A 38 8.62 21.41 -1.55
CA LEU A 38 8.97 21.17 -0.15
C LEU A 38 10.47 20.93 -0.01
N GLU A 39 11.05 21.46 1.07
CA GLU A 39 12.45 21.21 1.42
C GLU A 39 12.62 19.80 2.00
N LEU A 40 13.02 18.86 1.14
CA LEU A 40 13.18 17.44 1.49
C LEU A 40 14.62 17.05 1.87
N GLY A 41 15.55 18.01 1.94
CA GLY A 41 16.97 17.77 2.17
C GLY A 41 17.71 17.39 0.90
N THR A 42 18.89 16.80 1.06
CA THR A 42 19.77 16.43 -0.06
C THR A 42 19.41 15.10 -0.72
N CYS A 43 18.44 14.36 -0.20
CA CYS A 43 18.08 13.03 -0.68
C CYS A 43 17.70 13.02 -2.18
N THR A 44 17.00 14.04 -2.67
CA THR A 44 16.55 14.13 -4.07
C THR A 44 17.69 14.27 -5.09
N THR A 45 18.85 14.74 -4.66
CA THR A 45 20.03 14.91 -5.52
C THR A 45 21.13 13.88 -5.21
N LYS A 46 21.19 13.40 -3.99
CA LYS A 46 22.28 12.56 -3.48
C LYS A 46 21.99 11.06 -3.60
N TRP A 47 20.73 10.63 -3.52
CA TRP A 47 20.38 9.21 -3.51
C TRP A 47 20.40 8.58 -4.91
N THR A 48 21.58 8.55 -5.50
CA THR A 48 21.87 7.79 -6.72
C THR A 48 22.05 6.30 -6.40
N VAL A 49 22.04 5.45 -7.42
CA VAL A 49 22.33 4.00 -7.29
C VAL A 49 23.70 3.78 -6.62
N ASP A 50 24.71 4.53 -7.05
CA ASP A 50 26.08 4.42 -6.50
C ASP A 50 26.14 4.84 -5.04
N TYR A 51 25.51 5.96 -4.69
CA TYR A 51 25.48 6.44 -3.31
C TYR A 51 24.77 5.45 -2.38
N LEU A 52 23.58 4.98 -2.76
CA LEU A 52 22.82 4.01 -1.97
C LEU A 52 23.57 2.69 -1.79
N SER A 53 24.29 2.25 -2.84
CA SER A 53 25.11 1.03 -2.79
C SER A 53 26.31 1.16 -1.86
N GLN A 54 26.83 2.36 -1.67
CA GLN A 54 27.99 2.64 -0.80
C GLN A 54 27.57 2.95 0.63
N ALA A 55 26.59 3.82 0.83
CA ALA A 55 26.20 4.34 2.14
C ALA A 55 25.76 3.24 3.12
N GLU A 56 24.99 2.28 2.64
CA GLU A 56 24.44 1.16 3.44
C GLU A 56 24.80 -0.21 2.83
N GLY A 57 25.85 -0.26 1.99
CA GLY A 57 26.16 -1.37 1.08
C GLY A 57 26.33 -2.73 1.75
N SER A 58 26.88 -2.79 2.96
CA SER A 58 27.07 -4.03 3.72
C SER A 58 25.84 -4.50 4.48
N LYS A 59 24.82 -3.63 4.65
CA LYS A 59 23.60 -3.96 5.38
C LYS A 59 22.78 -5.02 4.66
N GLU A 60 22.36 -6.04 5.39
CA GLU A 60 21.43 -7.04 4.86
C GLU A 60 20.02 -6.46 4.77
N VAL A 61 19.41 -6.61 3.62
CA VAL A 61 18.03 -6.17 3.35
C VAL A 61 17.21 -7.29 2.76
N LYS A 62 15.89 -7.25 2.99
CA LYS A 62 14.93 -8.15 2.35
C LYS A 62 14.36 -7.47 1.13
N ILE A 63 14.38 -8.17 0.01
CA ILE A 63 13.72 -7.74 -1.21
C ILE A 63 12.71 -8.77 -1.64
N HIS A 64 11.68 -8.31 -2.33
CA HIS A 64 10.68 -9.16 -2.94
C HIS A 64 10.94 -9.21 -4.44
N VAL A 65 10.82 -10.39 -5.02
CA VAL A 65 11.04 -10.65 -6.44
C VAL A 65 9.77 -11.25 -7.02
N SER A 66 9.32 -10.77 -8.16
CA SER A 66 8.14 -11.27 -8.85
C SER A 66 8.39 -11.36 -10.34
N ALA A 67 7.96 -12.47 -10.96
CA ALA A 67 7.98 -12.66 -12.41
C ALA A 67 6.87 -11.89 -13.14
N VAL A 68 5.96 -11.23 -12.41
CA VAL A 68 4.86 -10.44 -12.98
C VAL A 68 4.87 -9.03 -12.40
N PRO A 69 4.39 -8.03 -13.16
CA PRO A 69 4.36 -6.64 -12.70
C PRO A 69 3.55 -6.43 -11.41
N GLN A 70 2.41 -7.12 -11.29
CA GLN A 70 1.50 -7.00 -10.15
C GLN A 70 2.03 -7.80 -8.96
N MET A 71 2.50 -7.10 -7.95
CA MET A 71 3.10 -7.69 -6.76
C MET A 71 2.16 -7.54 -5.57
N ASP A 72 1.73 -8.67 -4.98
CA ASP A 72 0.85 -8.75 -3.82
C ASP A 72 1.53 -9.51 -2.66
N PHE A 73 1.94 -8.81 -1.61
CA PHE A 73 2.62 -9.37 -0.45
C PHE A 73 1.66 -9.88 0.64
N LEU A 74 0.37 -9.56 0.54
CA LEU A 74 -0.61 -9.85 1.60
C LEU A 74 -1.46 -11.09 1.30
N SER A 75 -1.22 -11.78 0.18
CA SER A 75 -1.93 -13.01 -0.16
C SER A 75 -1.57 -14.11 0.83
N LYS A 76 -2.60 -14.65 1.54
CA LYS A 76 -2.43 -15.81 2.42
C LYS A 76 -2.27 -17.13 1.65
N ASN A 77 -2.50 -17.13 0.35
CA ASN A 77 -2.40 -18.32 -0.51
C ASN A 77 -0.98 -18.41 -1.08
N PHE A 78 -0.05 -18.83 -0.24
CA PHE A 78 1.24 -19.32 -0.69
C PHE A 78 1.04 -20.69 -1.35
N VAL A 79 0.99 -20.73 -2.66
CA VAL A 79 1.07 -21.99 -3.39
C VAL A 79 2.54 -22.31 -3.61
N TYR A 80 3.00 -23.38 -2.96
CA TYR A 80 4.29 -24.00 -3.17
C TYR A 80 4.42 -24.49 -4.62
N SER A 81 5.11 -23.77 -5.49
CA SER A 81 5.48 -24.35 -6.79
C SER A 81 6.80 -23.88 -7.40
N PHE A 82 7.71 -23.28 -6.62
CA PHE A 82 8.98 -22.85 -7.22
C PHE A 82 10.25 -23.11 -6.40
N VAL A 83 10.24 -24.08 -5.49
CA VAL A 83 11.45 -24.44 -4.70
C VAL A 83 12.54 -25.09 -5.53
N SER A 84 12.27 -25.59 -6.74
CA SER A 84 13.23 -26.43 -7.48
C SER A 84 14.20 -25.70 -8.43
N ARG A 85 14.04 -24.40 -8.69
CA ARG A 85 14.93 -23.67 -9.64
C ARG A 85 16.01 -22.81 -8.99
N PHE A 86 15.93 -22.50 -7.71
CA PHE A 86 16.90 -21.61 -7.02
C PHE A 86 17.80 -22.31 -6.01
N MET A 87 17.61 -23.60 -5.72
CA MET A 87 18.52 -24.36 -4.84
C MET A 87 19.94 -24.56 -5.41
N GLU A 88 20.17 -24.18 -6.65
CA GLU A 88 21.53 -24.22 -7.24
C GLU A 88 22.36 -22.94 -7.04
N ARG A 89 21.83 -21.89 -6.37
CA ARG A 89 22.51 -20.58 -6.28
C ARG A 89 22.87 -20.03 -4.89
N SER A 90 22.39 -20.60 -3.80
CA SER A 90 22.94 -20.22 -2.46
C SER A 90 22.46 -21.16 -1.36
N ASP A 91 23.40 -21.66 -0.56
CA ASP A 91 23.18 -22.59 0.57
C ASP A 91 22.56 -21.97 1.83
N ASP A 92 22.09 -20.71 1.80
CA ASP A 92 21.61 -19.97 2.98
C ASP A 92 20.20 -19.39 2.84
N CYS A 93 19.20 -20.19 2.50
CA CYS A 93 17.82 -19.71 2.52
C CYS A 93 16.95 -20.47 3.53
N GLN A 94 16.80 -19.95 4.74
CA GLN A 94 15.80 -20.44 5.71
C GLN A 94 14.50 -19.65 5.55
N CYS A 95 13.57 -20.18 4.76
CA CYS A 95 12.20 -19.66 4.70
C CYS A 95 11.28 -20.43 5.64
N TYR A 96 10.68 -19.76 6.62
CA TYR A 96 9.61 -20.30 7.45
C TYR A 96 8.25 -19.97 6.82
N CYS A 97 7.64 -20.95 6.15
CA CYS A 97 6.23 -20.89 5.73
C CYS A 97 5.48 -22.08 6.32
N LYS A 98 4.41 -21.82 7.08
CA LYS A 98 3.45 -22.85 7.49
C LYS A 98 2.30 -22.91 6.48
N GLY A 99 2.04 -24.10 5.95
CA GLY A 99 1.03 -24.38 4.94
C GLY A 99 -0.41 -24.42 5.48
N GLY A 100 -1.36 -24.29 4.58
CA GLY A 100 -2.78 -24.56 4.74
C GLY A 100 -3.39 -24.97 3.40
N ASP A 101 -4.09 -26.12 3.38
CA ASP A 101 -4.72 -26.77 2.23
C ASP A 101 -5.97 -26.05 1.71
N GLY A 102 -6.25 -26.16 0.41
CA GLY A 102 -7.56 -25.93 -0.19
C GLY A 102 -7.52 -25.27 -1.58
N GLY A 103 -7.84 -26.04 -2.62
CA GLY A 103 -7.71 -25.67 -4.00
C GLY A 103 -8.81 -24.74 -4.54
N ASP A 104 -8.45 -24.00 -5.57
CA ASP A 104 -9.29 -23.60 -6.69
C ASP A 104 -8.39 -23.31 -7.91
N GLU A 105 -8.70 -23.93 -9.05
CA GLU A 105 -7.94 -23.82 -10.30
C GLU A 105 -8.36 -22.54 -11.04
N GLY A 106 -7.66 -21.44 -10.80
CA GLY A 106 -7.84 -20.20 -11.57
C GLY A 106 -6.66 -19.28 -11.43
N ARG A 107 -5.79 -19.25 -12.44
CA ARG A 107 -4.64 -18.35 -12.64
C ARG A 107 -3.84 -18.07 -11.36
N ALA A 108 -2.84 -18.90 -11.10
CA ALA A 108 -1.95 -18.76 -9.95
C ALA A 108 -1.34 -17.35 -9.92
N VAL A 109 -1.77 -16.54 -8.96
CA VAL A 109 -1.04 -15.34 -8.57
C VAL A 109 0.25 -15.85 -7.93
N VAL A 110 1.36 -15.73 -8.63
CA VAL A 110 2.67 -16.12 -8.12
C VAL A 110 3.01 -15.17 -6.99
N ALA A 111 3.02 -15.67 -5.76
CA ALA A 111 3.47 -14.89 -4.62
C ALA A 111 4.94 -14.48 -4.85
N PRO A 112 5.31 -13.22 -4.58
CA PRO A 112 6.69 -12.77 -4.73
C PRO A 112 7.60 -13.53 -3.77
N GLU A 113 8.76 -13.95 -4.27
CA GLU A 113 9.82 -14.51 -3.42
C GLU A 113 10.42 -13.42 -2.55
N CYS A 114 10.78 -13.78 -1.31
CA CYS A 114 11.48 -12.90 -0.40
C CYS A 114 12.91 -13.40 -0.22
N ILE A 115 13.87 -12.65 -0.72
CA ILE A 115 15.30 -12.98 -0.61
C ILE A 115 16.04 -11.95 0.23
N ARG A 116 17.17 -12.37 0.83
CA ARG A 116 18.06 -11.49 1.57
C ARG A 116 19.30 -11.20 0.76
N LEU A 117 19.65 -9.93 0.63
CA LEU A 117 20.83 -9.48 -0.07
C LEU A 117 21.53 -8.37 0.73
N SER A 118 22.81 -8.12 0.46
CA SER A 118 23.42 -6.84 0.86
C SER A 118 22.71 -5.69 0.15
N CYS A 119 22.61 -4.55 0.80
CA CYS A 119 21.95 -3.37 0.24
C CYS A 119 22.54 -2.98 -1.13
N SER A 120 23.85 -3.08 -1.29
CA SER A 120 24.53 -2.86 -2.57
C SER A 120 24.01 -3.77 -3.68
N LYS A 121 23.96 -5.08 -3.45
CA LYS A 121 23.42 -6.04 -4.43
C LYS A 121 21.94 -5.79 -4.71
N ALA A 122 21.15 -5.48 -3.68
CA ALA A 122 19.74 -5.18 -3.82
C ALA A 122 19.49 -3.95 -4.70
N VAL A 123 20.19 -2.85 -4.44
CA VAL A 123 20.08 -1.60 -5.22
C VAL A 123 20.45 -1.82 -6.68
N LEU A 124 21.56 -2.53 -6.94
CA LEU A 124 21.99 -2.86 -8.31
C LEU A 124 20.98 -3.74 -9.05
N SER A 125 20.42 -4.76 -8.39
CA SER A 125 19.37 -5.60 -8.99
C SER A 125 18.10 -4.81 -9.31
N LEU A 126 17.68 -3.94 -8.38
CA LEU A 126 16.51 -3.08 -8.55
C LEU A 126 16.65 -2.06 -9.70
N SER A 127 17.87 -1.56 -9.93
CA SER A 127 18.16 -0.57 -10.97
C SER A 127 18.40 -1.17 -12.37
N SER A 128 18.63 -2.49 -12.48
CA SER A 128 18.91 -3.15 -13.74
C SER A 128 17.66 -3.24 -14.62
N ALA A 129 17.69 -2.60 -15.78
CA ALA A 129 16.59 -2.62 -16.76
C ALA A 129 16.45 -3.96 -17.54
N ALA A 130 17.40 -4.89 -17.38
CA ALA A 130 17.48 -6.11 -18.19
C ALA A 130 16.68 -7.29 -17.63
N ASN A 131 16.02 -7.15 -16.49
CA ASN A 131 15.31 -8.25 -15.84
C ASN A 131 13.82 -8.22 -16.17
N ASP A 132 13.27 -9.31 -16.70
CA ASP A 132 11.82 -9.55 -16.80
C ASP A 132 11.17 -9.60 -15.41
N GLU A 133 11.96 -9.87 -14.38
CA GLU A 133 11.53 -9.90 -12.98
C GLU A 133 11.41 -8.50 -12.39
N LYS A 134 10.45 -8.33 -11.49
CA LYS A 134 10.22 -7.09 -10.74
C LYS A 134 10.73 -7.24 -9.31
N TYR A 135 11.46 -6.24 -8.87
CA TYR A 135 12.11 -6.21 -7.57
C TYR A 135 11.55 -5.08 -6.71
N TYR A 136 11.38 -5.36 -5.43
CA TYR A 136 10.87 -4.38 -4.47
C TYR A 136 11.53 -4.52 -3.12
N LEU A 137 12.10 -3.42 -2.63
CA LEU A 137 12.58 -3.27 -1.27
C LEU A 137 11.58 -2.43 -0.47
N ARG A 138 11.16 -2.95 0.68
CA ARG A 138 10.42 -2.23 1.72
C ARG A 138 11.15 -2.43 3.03
N SER A 139 11.60 -1.34 3.67
CA SER A 139 12.20 -1.44 4.99
C SER A 139 11.18 -1.92 6.03
N VAL A 140 11.67 -2.68 6.97
CA VAL A 140 10.89 -3.20 8.11
C VAL A 140 11.72 -3.00 9.37
N GLY A 141 11.09 -3.07 10.56
CA GLY A 141 11.83 -3.09 11.82
C GLY A 141 12.76 -4.31 11.93
N GLU A 142 13.71 -4.30 12.83
CA GLU A 142 14.67 -5.40 13.03
C GLU A 142 13.93 -6.70 13.40
N ASP A 143 13.08 -6.66 14.42
CA ASP A 143 12.10 -7.71 14.68
C ASP A 143 10.73 -7.27 14.14
N VAL A 144 10.35 -7.81 12.98
CA VAL A 144 9.09 -7.47 12.31
C VAL A 144 7.83 -7.70 13.14
N ARG A 145 7.93 -8.43 14.25
CA ARG A 145 6.81 -8.70 15.17
C ARG A 145 6.68 -7.64 16.27
N LYS A 146 7.73 -6.86 16.51
CA LYS A 146 7.81 -5.93 17.63
C LYS A 146 8.16 -4.51 17.20
N ASP A 147 8.99 -4.38 16.16
CA ASP A 147 9.58 -3.12 15.79
C ASP A 147 8.87 -2.51 14.59
N ILE A 148 8.58 -1.23 14.72
CA ILE A 148 8.00 -0.40 13.65
C ILE A 148 9.15 0.11 12.77
N ALA A 149 8.94 0.16 11.46
CA ALA A 149 9.92 0.71 10.53
C ALA A 149 10.15 2.20 10.79
N ASP A 150 11.41 2.59 10.94
CA ASP A 150 11.83 3.98 11.05
C ASP A 150 13.17 4.14 10.34
N ILE A 151 13.23 4.95 9.27
CA ILE A 151 14.44 5.15 8.49
C ILE A 151 15.63 5.60 9.36
N ARG A 152 15.36 6.37 10.43
CA ARG A 152 16.39 6.84 11.37
C ARG A 152 17.06 5.71 12.14
N LYS A 153 16.38 4.57 12.29
CA LYS A 153 16.90 3.37 12.97
C LYS A 153 17.50 2.38 11.98
N GLN A 154 16.78 2.10 10.89
CA GLN A 154 17.23 1.10 9.92
C GLN A 154 18.30 1.62 8.96
N PHE A 155 18.27 2.92 8.61
CA PHE A 155 19.18 3.52 7.62
C PHE A 155 19.66 4.90 8.11
N PRO A 156 20.43 4.97 9.21
CA PRO A 156 20.79 6.25 9.84
C PRO A 156 21.58 7.18 8.91
N ILE A 157 22.45 6.65 8.05
CA ILE A 157 23.20 7.46 7.08
C ILE A 157 22.26 8.11 6.08
N LEU A 158 21.27 7.38 5.58
CA LEU A 158 20.28 7.93 4.65
C LEU A 158 19.32 8.91 5.34
N ALA A 159 19.04 8.69 6.62
CA ALA A 159 18.16 9.57 7.39
C ALA A 159 18.71 10.98 7.56
N GLU A 160 20.04 11.17 7.51
CA GLU A 160 20.68 12.48 7.56
C GLU A 160 20.42 13.32 6.30
N ASP A 161 20.13 12.65 5.17
CA ASP A 161 19.90 13.30 3.89
C ASP A 161 18.45 13.73 3.67
N VAL A 162 17.50 13.26 4.48
CA VAL A 162 16.07 13.48 4.26
C VAL A 162 15.43 14.34 5.33
N HIS A 163 14.75 15.40 4.90
CA HIS A 163 13.90 16.21 5.76
C HIS A 163 12.45 15.77 5.57
N ILE A 164 11.91 15.09 6.57
CA ILE A 164 10.50 14.67 6.56
C ILE A 164 9.62 15.88 6.88
N PRO A 165 8.60 16.20 6.03
CA PRO A 165 7.64 17.26 6.36
C PRO A 165 6.83 16.89 7.60
N GLU A 166 7.12 17.48 8.75
CA GLU A 166 6.42 17.23 10.02
C GLU A 166 5.12 18.05 10.11
N TYR A 167 4.15 17.73 9.24
CA TYR A 167 2.83 18.39 9.19
C TYR A 167 1.79 17.72 10.10
N PHE A 168 2.26 16.95 11.06
CA PHE A 168 1.51 16.25 12.11
C PHE A 168 2.18 16.48 13.46
N GLU A 169 1.51 16.14 14.56
CA GLU A 169 2.12 16.22 15.88
C GLU A 169 3.06 15.02 16.10
N LYS A 170 4.15 15.26 16.83
CA LYS A 170 5.21 14.26 17.03
C LYS A 170 4.69 12.94 17.61
N GLU A 171 3.69 13.00 18.48
CA GLU A 171 3.04 11.87 19.14
C GLU A 171 2.17 11.06 18.19
N GLN A 172 1.77 11.64 17.06
CA GLN A 172 1.01 10.97 16.01
C GLN A 172 1.91 10.13 15.10
N PHE A 173 3.21 10.43 15.02
CA PHE A 173 4.13 9.68 14.17
C PHE A 173 4.03 8.19 14.46
N PHE A 174 3.96 7.40 13.39
CA PHE A 174 3.92 5.96 13.48
C PHE A 174 5.17 5.33 12.87
N SER A 175 5.41 5.55 11.58
CA SER A 175 6.53 4.90 10.88
C SER A 175 7.07 5.74 9.74
N SER A 176 8.33 5.48 9.39
CA SER A 176 8.92 5.91 8.12
C SER A 176 9.51 4.72 7.39
N VAL A 177 8.99 4.44 6.18
CA VAL A 177 9.26 3.23 5.40
C VAL A 177 10.03 3.58 4.15
N PHE A 178 11.30 3.23 4.12
CA PHE A 178 12.16 3.36 2.95
C PHE A 178 11.80 2.30 1.91
N ARG A 179 11.68 2.72 0.65
CA ARG A 179 11.26 1.87 -0.45
C ARG A 179 12.11 2.09 -1.69
N ILE A 180 12.47 0.99 -2.35
CA ILE A 180 13.06 1.00 -3.69
C ILE A 180 12.24 0.07 -4.58
N SER A 181 11.94 0.49 -5.79
CA SER A 181 11.16 -0.29 -6.75
C SER A 181 11.81 -0.28 -8.12
N SER A 182 11.85 -1.44 -8.78
CA SER A 182 12.24 -1.53 -10.17
C SER A 182 11.16 -0.94 -11.09
N ALA A 183 11.55 -0.58 -12.31
CA ALA A 183 10.62 -0.11 -13.34
C ALA A 183 9.56 -1.16 -13.67
N GLY A 184 8.33 -0.71 -13.92
CA GLY A 184 7.19 -1.55 -14.28
C GLY A 184 6.56 -2.31 -13.11
N LEU A 185 7.06 -2.15 -11.88
CA LEU A 185 6.42 -2.74 -10.72
C LEU A 185 5.08 -2.05 -10.43
N GLN A 186 4.04 -2.85 -10.18
CA GLN A 186 2.73 -2.39 -9.74
C GLN A 186 2.39 -3.01 -8.39
N LEU A 187 2.14 -2.18 -7.38
CA LEU A 187 1.57 -2.62 -6.11
C LEU A 187 0.06 -2.66 -6.23
N TRP A 188 -0.57 -3.66 -5.59
CA TRP A 188 -2.03 -3.85 -5.60
C TRP A 188 -2.80 -2.65 -5.04
N THR A 189 -4.09 -2.56 -5.39
CA THR A 189 -4.98 -1.55 -4.81
C THR A 189 -5.35 -1.94 -3.38
N HIS A 190 -5.00 -1.09 -2.42
CA HIS A 190 -5.25 -1.28 -0.98
C HIS A 190 -5.48 0.06 -0.29
N TYR A 191 -5.93 0.03 0.95
CA TYR A 191 -5.96 1.20 1.83
C TYR A 191 -5.09 1.00 3.05
N ASP A 192 -4.60 2.10 3.60
CA ASP A 192 -3.96 2.16 4.89
C ASP A 192 -4.90 2.76 5.93
N VAL A 193 -4.75 2.39 7.20
CA VAL A 193 -5.58 2.91 8.31
C VAL A 193 -5.02 4.18 8.93
N MET A 194 -3.86 4.63 8.46
CA MET A 194 -3.16 5.84 8.89
C MET A 194 -3.04 6.81 7.75
N ASP A 195 -2.84 8.08 8.08
CA ASP A 195 -2.48 9.10 7.10
C ASP A 195 -1.05 8.86 6.62
N ASN A 196 -0.79 9.21 5.37
CA ASN A 196 0.44 8.84 4.69
C ASN A 196 0.95 10.00 3.81
N PHE A 197 2.24 10.31 3.92
CA PHE A 197 2.98 11.01 2.89
C PHE A 197 3.79 10.00 2.09
N LEU A 198 3.54 9.91 0.79
CA LEU A 198 4.41 9.23 -0.16
C LEU A 198 5.35 10.28 -0.76
N ILE A 199 6.59 10.29 -0.29
CA ILE A 199 7.67 11.16 -0.75
C ILE A 199 8.41 10.46 -1.88
N GLN A 200 8.34 10.99 -3.09
CA GLN A 200 9.11 10.47 -4.23
C GLN A 200 10.47 11.12 -4.25
N VAL A 201 11.52 10.35 -3.97
CA VAL A 201 12.88 10.87 -3.87
C VAL A 201 13.57 10.85 -5.22
N THR A 202 13.55 9.73 -5.94
CA THR A 202 14.11 9.58 -7.30
C THR A 202 13.20 8.74 -8.18
N GLY A 203 13.29 8.90 -9.51
CA GLY A 203 12.46 8.18 -10.47
C GLY A 203 11.03 8.70 -10.52
N LYS A 204 10.14 7.92 -11.12
CA LYS A 204 8.79 8.33 -11.45
C LYS A 204 7.76 7.28 -11.10
N LYS A 205 6.65 7.69 -10.48
CA LYS A 205 5.53 6.82 -10.14
C LYS A 205 4.20 7.40 -10.61
N ARG A 206 3.34 6.54 -11.12
CA ARG A 206 1.93 6.84 -11.31
C ARG A 206 1.13 6.24 -10.16
N VAL A 207 0.26 7.03 -9.56
CA VAL A 207 -0.60 6.57 -8.46
C VAL A 207 -2.05 6.71 -8.88
N VAL A 208 -2.80 5.61 -8.80
CA VAL A 208 -4.23 5.56 -9.02
C VAL A 208 -4.92 5.42 -7.67
N LEU A 209 -5.92 6.26 -7.41
CA LEU A 209 -6.60 6.30 -6.12
C LEU A 209 -8.12 6.20 -6.29
N TYR A 210 -8.78 5.64 -5.27
CA TYR A 210 -10.24 5.60 -5.15
C TYR A 210 -10.67 6.06 -3.77
N SER A 211 -11.81 6.74 -3.73
CA SER A 211 -12.38 7.22 -2.46
C SER A 211 -12.81 6.03 -1.57
N PRO A 212 -12.77 6.18 -0.23
CA PRO A 212 -13.38 5.20 0.68
C PRO A 212 -14.83 4.83 0.33
N ARG A 213 -15.55 5.72 -0.35
CA ARG A 213 -16.94 5.48 -0.80
C ARG A 213 -17.05 4.50 -1.94
N ASP A 214 -15.98 4.34 -2.71
CA ASP A 214 -15.94 3.40 -3.81
C ASP A 214 -15.70 1.95 -3.36
N ALA A 215 -15.54 1.71 -2.03
CA ALA A 215 -15.37 0.37 -1.45
C ALA A 215 -16.36 -0.69 -2.00
N PRO A 216 -17.67 -0.38 -2.22
CA PRO A 216 -18.61 -1.36 -2.78
C PRO A 216 -18.32 -1.77 -4.23
N TYR A 217 -17.45 -1.02 -4.93
CA TYR A 217 -17.13 -1.24 -6.35
C TYR A 217 -15.74 -1.86 -6.55
N LEU A 218 -14.95 -1.97 -5.48
CA LEU A 218 -13.54 -2.38 -5.54
C LEU A 218 -13.32 -3.88 -5.27
N TYR A 219 -14.38 -4.66 -5.02
CA TYR A 219 -14.27 -6.11 -4.77
C TYR A 219 -13.22 -6.43 -3.71
N LEU A 220 -13.47 -5.96 -2.48
CA LEU A 220 -12.49 -6.04 -1.39
C LEU A 220 -12.38 -7.45 -0.83
N SER A 221 -11.14 -7.91 -0.67
CA SER A 221 -10.75 -9.07 0.11
C SER A 221 -9.78 -8.60 1.21
N GLY A 222 -10.28 -8.52 2.45
CA GLY A 222 -9.56 -7.81 3.53
C GLY A 222 -9.36 -6.33 3.21
N THR A 223 -8.13 -5.85 3.26
CA THR A 223 -7.78 -4.43 3.01
C THR A 223 -7.44 -4.14 1.54
N LYS A 224 -7.57 -5.09 0.63
CA LYS A 224 -7.17 -4.98 -0.76
C LYS A 224 -8.30 -5.28 -1.74
N SER A 225 -8.16 -4.75 -2.95
CA SER A 225 -9.02 -5.08 -4.10
C SER A 225 -8.55 -6.37 -4.78
N GLU A 226 -9.49 -7.20 -5.22
CA GLU A 226 -9.21 -8.34 -6.09
C GLU A 226 -8.92 -7.92 -7.55
N VAL A 227 -9.21 -6.67 -7.91
CA VAL A 227 -8.91 -6.12 -9.24
C VAL A 227 -7.43 -5.72 -9.26
N LEU A 228 -6.60 -6.57 -9.84
CA LEU A 228 -5.14 -6.40 -9.85
C LEU A 228 -4.69 -5.40 -10.92
N ASP A 229 -5.26 -5.48 -12.13
CA ASP A 229 -4.96 -4.56 -13.22
C ASP A 229 -6.02 -3.46 -13.27
N VAL A 230 -5.65 -2.27 -12.79
CA VAL A 230 -6.55 -1.11 -12.74
C VAL A 230 -6.67 -0.38 -14.07
N ASP A 231 -5.79 -0.69 -15.03
CA ASP A 231 -5.82 -0.10 -16.37
C ASP A 231 -6.64 -0.95 -17.34
N ASN A 232 -6.64 -2.29 -17.15
CA ASN A 232 -7.40 -3.23 -17.96
C ASN A 232 -8.18 -4.21 -17.06
N PRO A 233 -9.16 -3.71 -16.28
CA PRO A 233 -9.91 -4.55 -15.36
C PRO A 233 -10.76 -5.57 -16.11
N ASP A 234 -10.81 -6.80 -15.60
CA ASP A 234 -11.74 -7.82 -16.09
C ASP A 234 -13.18 -7.46 -15.69
N LEU A 235 -13.89 -6.76 -16.57
CA LEU A 235 -15.25 -6.29 -16.33
C LEU A 235 -16.32 -7.39 -16.45
N GLU A 236 -16.00 -8.58 -16.95
CA GLU A 236 -16.89 -9.74 -16.89
C GLU A 236 -16.89 -10.28 -15.45
N LYS A 237 -15.73 -10.38 -14.84
CA LYS A 237 -15.56 -10.79 -13.45
C LYS A 237 -15.91 -9.68 -12.45
N TYR A 238 -15.58 -8.43 -12.76
CA TYR A 238 -15.73 -7.28 -11.86
C TYR A 238 -16.61 -6.15 -12.46
N PRO A 239 -17.88 -6.42 -12.78
CA PRO A 239 -18.74 -5.48 -13.52
C PRO A 239 -19.02 -4.16 -12.79
N LEU A 240 -18.95 -4.13 -11.46
CA LEU A 240 -19.20 -2.90 -10.69
C LEU A 240 -17.98 -1.97 -10.66
N PHE A 241 -16.79 -2.46 -11.04
CA PHE A 241 -15.56 -1.66 -10.97
C PHE A 241 -15.64 -0.39 -11.82
N VAL A 242 -16.39 -0.41 -12.92
CA VAL A 242 -16.62 0.77 -13.76
C VAL A 242 -17.30 1.95 -13.03
N LYS A 243 -17.95 1.69 -11.88
CA LYS A 243 -18.61 2.72 -11.06
C LYS A 243 -17.63 3.41 -10.10
N ALA A 244 -16.47 2.84 -9.84
CA ALA A 244 -15.46 3.42 -8.98
C ALA A 244 -14.89 4.69 -9.66
N LYS A 245 -14.87 5.79 -8.92
CA LYS A 245 -14.34 7.07 -9.42
C LYS A 245 -12.82 7.07 -9.33
N ARG A 246 -12.16 6.98 -10.48
CA ARG A 246 -10.71 6.95 -10.58
C ARG A 246 -10.12 8.35 -10.42
N TYR A 247 -9.20 8.50 -9.47
CA TYR A 247 -8.30 9.63 -9.33
C TYR A 247 -6.88 9.18 -9.68
N GLN A 248 -6.06 10.10 -10.20
CA GLN A 248 -4.67 9.76 -10.50
C GLN A 248 -3.73 10.95 -10.42
N CYS A 249 -2.47 10.65 -10.17
CA CYS A 249 -1.36 11.59 -10.32
C CYS A 249 -0.11 10.86 -10.79
N VAL A 250 0.83 11.65 -11.31
CA VAL A 250 2.20 11.22 -11.56
C VAL A 250 3.08 11.97 -10.55
N LEU A 251 3.96 11.24 -9.88
CA LEU A 251 4.94 11.78 -8.93
C LEU A 251 6.32 11.73 -9.57
N GLU A 252 6.97 12.87 -9.56
CA GLU A 252 8.37 13.04 -9.95
C GLU A 252 9.24 13.25 -8.72
N ALA A 253 10.57 13.21 -8.88
CA ALA A 253 11.49 13.45 -7.78
C ALA A 253 11.21 14.80 -7.09
N GLY A 254 11.07 14.78 -5.77
CA GLY A 254 10.73 15.95 -4.95
C GLY A 254 9.22 16.12 -4.67
N ASP A 255 8.35 15.36 -5.32
CA ASP A 255 6.92 15.40 -5.06
C ASP A 255 6.56 14.64 -3.77
N VAL A 256 5.56 15.15 -3.05
CA VAL A 256 4.97 14.51 -1.87
C VAL A 256 3.48 14.35 -2.06
N LEU A 257 3.00 13.12 -2.10
CA LEU A 257 1.57 12.83 -2.17
C LEU A 257 1.02 12.61 -0.76
N PHE A 258 0.07 13.45 -0.35
CA PHE A 258 -0.76 13.20 0.83
C PHE A 258 -1.86 12.20 0.48
N ILE A 259 -1.88 11.08 1.16
CA ILE A 259 -2.93 10.06 1.07
C ILE A 259 -3.61 9.96 2.45
N PRO A 260 -4.83 10.50 2.60
CA PRO A 260 -5.58 10.35 3.85
C PRO A 260 -5.89 8.88 4.12
N ALA A 261 -5.96 8.50 5.39
CA ALA A 261 -6.39 7.17 5.81
C ALA A 261 -7.66 6.73 5.07
N LEU A 262 -7.74 5.43 4.76
CA LEU A 262 -8.84 4.75 4.08
C LEU A 262 -8.96 5.04 2.57
N TRP A 263 -8.15 5.92 2.00
CA TRP A 263 -8.10 6.09 0.55
C TRP A 263 -7.39 4.90 -0.10
N PHE A 264 -8.09 4.25 -1.02
CA PHE A 264 -7.52 3.17 -1.81
C PHE A 264 -6.49 3.73 -2.79
N HIS A 265 -5.37 3.05 -2.91
CA HIS A 265 -4.32 3.46 -3.84
C HIS A 265 -3.59 2.25 -4.44
N ASN A 266 -3.26 2.41 -5.72
CA ASN A 266 -2.46 1.51 -6.53
C ASN A 266 -1.24 2.30 -7.00
N VAL A 267 -0.04 1.75 -6.83
CA VAL A 267 1.21 2.46 -7.14
C VAL A 267 1.96 1.72 -8.22
N ILE A 268 2.21 2.40 -9.33
CA ILE A 268 2.91 1.88 -10.49
C ILE A 268 4.23 2.63 -10.63
N SER A 269 5.34 1.92 -10.57
CA SER A 269 6.67 2.48 -10.79
C SER A 269 6.96 2.56 -12.27
N GLU A 270 6.89 3.75 -12.87
CA GLU A 270 7.19 3.94 -14.29
C GLU A 270 8.68 3.78 -14.58
N GLU A 271 9.51 4.13 -13.60
CA GLU A 271 10.96 4.02 -13.63
C GLU A 271 11.48 3.34 -12.37
N PHE A 272 12.76 2.93 -12.37
CA PHE A 272 13.45 2.66 -11.11
C PHE A 272 13.32 3.88 -10.20
N GLY A 273 12.95 3.66 -8.94
CA GLY A 273 12.70 4.79 -8.07
C GLY A 273 12.85 4.47 -6.59
N VAL A 274 13.21 5.51 -5.86
CA VAL A 274 13.34 5.52 -4.41
C VAL A 274 12.27 6.40 -3.82
N ALA A 275 11.63 5.93 -2.77
CA ALA A 275 10.58 6.67 -2.08
C ALA A 275 10.65 6.44 -0.56
N LEU A 276 10.07 7.36 0.18
CA LEU A 276 9.85 7.26 1.61
C LEU A 276 8.36 7.45 1.91
N ASN A 277 7.74 6.50 2.59
CA ASN A 277 6.41 6.69 3.15
C ASN A 277 6.53 7.09 4.60
N VAL A 278 5.77 8.10 5.01
CA VAL A 278 5.68 8.56 6.39
C VAL A 278 4.24 8.43 6.85
N PHE A 279 4.04 7.58 7.85
CA PHE A 279 2.70 7.30 8.38
C PHE A 279 2.51 7.95 9.75
N TRP A 280 1.31 8.50 9.97
CA TRP A 280 0.92 9.03 11.27
C TRP A 280 -0.54 8.73 11.60
N LYS A 281 -0.85 8.68 12.89
CA LYS A 281 -2.17 8.36 13.41
C LYS A 281 -3.11 9.55 13.28
N HIS A 282 -4.26 9.34 12.64
CA HIS A 282 -5.34 10.33 12.59
C HIS A 282 -6.27 10.25 13.79
N LEU A 283 -6.55 9.04 14.26
CA LEU A 283 -7.34 8.79 15.47
C LEU A 283 -6.44 8.82 16.71
N SER A 284 -7.05 8.81 17.89
CA SER A 284 -6.31 8.65 19.15
C SER A 284 -5.53 7.32 19.17
N ALA A 285 -4.41 7.29 19.87
CA ALA A 285 -3.51 6.13 19.88
C ALA A 285 -4.20 4.84 20.37
N GLU A 286 -5.20 4.96 21.25
CA GLU A 286 -5.98 3.86 21.81
C GLU A 286 -6.90 3.20 20.79
N SER A 287 -7.20 3.89 19.69
CA SER A 287 -8.03 3.36 18.60
C SER A 287 -7.31 2.30 17.77
N TYR A 288 -5.97 2.27 17.81
CA TYR A 288 -5.15 1.36 17.01
C TYR A 288 -4.70 0.13 17.82
N ASP A 289 -4.50 -0.99 17.13
CA ASP A 289 -3.92 -2.19 17.73
C ASP A 289 -2.45 -1.93 18.09
N LYS A 290 -2.10 -2.08 19.36
CA LYS A 290 -0.73 -1.87 19.86
C LYS A 290 0.29 -2.88 19.34
N THR A 291 -0.19 -4.01 18.79
CA THR A 291 0.65 -5.05 18.18
C THR A 291 0.81 -4.87 16.67
N ASP A 292 0.26 -3.80 16.11
CA ASP A 292 0.40 -3.49 14.70
C ASP A 292 1.74 -2.78 14.44
N THR A 293 2.69 -3.52 13.88
CA THR A 293 4.00 -3.00 13.49
C THR A 293 4.04 -2.50 12.04
N TYR A 294 3.00 -2.79 11.24
CA TYR A 294 2.92 -2.43 9.83
C TYR A 294 2.01 -1.23 9.52
N GLY A 295 1.03 -0.95 10.39
CA GLY A 295 0.01 0.08 10.16
C GLY A 295 -1.12 -0.38 9.24
N ASN A 296 -1.40 -1.69 9.18
CA ASN A 296 -2.39 -2.29 8.28
C ASN A 296 -3.53 -3.02 8.99
N LYS A 297 -3.58 -2.99 10.31
CA LYS A 297 -4.70 -3.53 11.07
C LYS A 297 -5.78 -2.47 11.25
N ASP A 298 -7.02 -2.85 10.97
CA ASP A 298 -8.16 -1.96 11.20
C ASP A 298 -8.23 -1.49 12.65
N PRO A 299 -8.75 -0.27 12.90
CA PRO A 299 -8.98 0.23 14.25
C PRO A 299 -9.75 -0.78 15.09
N MET A 300 -9.42 -0.85 16.39
CA MET A 300 -9.96 -1.85 17.33
C MET A 300 -11.49 -1.92 17.33
N ALA A 301 -12.17 -0.77 17.22
CA ALA A 301 -13.62 -0.71 17.15
C ALA A 301 -14.17 -1.29 15.84
N ALA A 302 -13.51 -1.00 14.70
CA ALA A 302 -13.89 -1.53 13.40
C ALA A 302 -13.70 -3.05 13.36
N SER A 303 -12.55 -3.56 13.81
CA SER A 303 -12.28 -5.00 13.89
C SER A 303 -13.33 -5.74 14.74
N ARG A 304 -13.70 -5.17 15.90
CA ARG A 304 -14.76 -5.75 16.74
C ARG A 304 -16.13 -5.72 16.08
N ALA A 305 -16.46 -4.63 15.39
CA ALA A 305 -17.72 -4.52 14.66
C ALA A 305 -17.83 -5.57 13.55
N MET A 306 -16.76 -5.79 12.78
CA MET A 306 -16.70 -6.84 11.76
C MET A 306 -16.87 -8.23 12.34
N GLN A 307 -16.23 -8.55 13.46
CA GLN A 307 -16.40 -9.84 14.16
C GLN A 307 -17.85 -10.05 14.67
N ILE A 308 -18.53 -8.98 15.09
CA ILE A 308 -19.94 -9.04 15.48
C ILE A 308 -20.80 -9.30 14.25
N LEU A 309 -20.53 -8.62 13.13
CA LEU A 309 -21.22 -8.85 11.88
C LEU A 309 -21.06 -10.29 11.39
N ASP A 310 -19.86 -10.85 11.41
CA ASP A 310 -19.60 -12.25 11.02
C ASP A 310 -20.44 -13.22 11.85
N ARG A 311 -20.53 -12.99 13.17
CA ARG A 311 -21.40 -13.80 14.04
C ARG A 311 -22.87 -13.64 13.70
N ALA A 312 -23.32 -12.41 13.38
CA ALA A 312 -24.69 -12.16 12.97
C ALA A 312 -25.02 -12.85 11.63
N LEU A 313 -24.11 -12.81 10.67
CA LEU A 313 -24.25 -13.52 9.39
C LEU A 313 -24.34 -15.04 9.60
N LYS A 314 -23.48 -15.60 10.46
CA LYS A 314 -23.56 -17.02 10.82
C LYS A 314 -24.90 -17.41 11.46
N THR A 315 -25.47 -16.53 12.29
CA THR A 315 -26.81 -16.75 12.87
C THR A 315 -27.90 -16.75 11.80
N LEU A 316 -27.76 -15.94 10.74
CA LEU A 316 -28.73 -15.98 9.62
C LEU A 316 -28.71 -17.30 8.85
N GLU A 317 -27.63 -18.08 8.89
CA GLU A 317 -27.55 -19.40 8.24
C GLU A 317 -28.51 -20.42 8.84
N GLU A 318 -29.04 -20.18 10.05
CA GLU A 318 -30.07 -21.02 10.69
C GLU A 318 -31.45 -20.87 10.02
N LEU A 319 -31.64 -19.85 9.17
CA LEU A 319 -32.89 -19.58 8.48
C LEU A 319 -32.91 -20.20 7.08
N PRO A 320 -34.10 -20.58 6.54
CA PRO A 320 -34.25 -20.89 5.14
C PRO A 320 -33.78 -19.74 4.23
N GLU A 321 -33.39 -20.09 3.00
CA GLU A 321 -32.71 -19.16 2.10
C GLU A 321 -33.46 -17.86 1.84
N GLU A 322 -34.80 -17.95 1.57
CA GLU A 322 -35.61 -16.77 1.33
C GLU A 322 -35.76 -15.85 2.55
N TYR A 323 -35.77 -16.40 3.76
CA TYR A 323 -35.80 -15.63 5.01
C TYR A 323 -34.44 -15.00 5.26
N ARG A 324 -33.35 -15.75 5.04
CA ARG A 324 -31.97 -15.27 5.17
C ARG A 324 -31.72 -14.09 4.26
N ASP A 325 -32.08 -14.16 2.97
CA ASP A 325 -31.93 -13.04 2.02
C ASP A 325 -32.71 -11.81 2.50
N PHE A 326 -33.97 -11.99 2.90
CA PHE A 326 -34.81 -10.88 3.37
C PHE A 326 -34.18 -10.17 4.60
N TYR A 327 -33.75 -10.94 5.60
CA TYR A 327 -33.16 -10.36 6.81
C TYR A 327 -31.77 -9.77 6.57
N ALA A 328 -30.97 -10.34 5.69
CA ALA A 328 -29.70 -9.76 5.26
C ALA A 328 -29.90 -8.37 4.63
N ARG A 329 -30.90 -8.22 3.73
CA ARG A 329 -31.28 -6.91 3.16
C ARG A 329 -31.72 -5.92 4.22
N ARG A 330 -32.51 -6.35 5.20
CA ARG A 330 -32.90 -5.49 6.34
C ARG A 330 -31.71 -5.04 7.18
N MET A 331 -30.70 -5.89 7.38
CA MET A 331 -29.46 -5.52 8.06
C MET A 331 -28.70 -4.45 7.28
N VAL A 332 -28.57 -4.61 5.96
CA VAL A 332 -27.92 -3.61 5.09
C VAL A 332 -28.63 -2.27 5.19
N LEU A 333 -29.98 -2.23 5.08
CA LEU A 333 -30.77 -1.00 5.22
C LEU A 333 -30.52 -0.33 6.58
N ARG A 334 -30.46 -1.11 7.66
CA ARG A 334 -30.20 -0.58 9.00
C ARG A 334 -28.79 -0.01 9.14
N ILE A 335 -27.78 -0.65 8.54
CA ILE A 335 -26.42 -0.15 8.49
C ILE A 335 -26.37 1.17 7.71
N GLN A 336 -26.99 1.22 6.54
CA GLN A 336 -27.05 2.43 5.71
C GLN A 336 -27.71 3.59 6.47
N GLU A 337 -28.85 3.35 7.09
CA GLU A 337 -29.59 4.37 7.87
C GLU A 337 -28.78 4.92 9.05
N LYS A 338 -28.05 4.06 9.76
CA LYS A 338 -27.40 4.41 11.02
C LYS A 338 -25.93 4.80 10.92
N ALA A 339 -25.22 4.29 9.91
CA ALA A 339 -23.76 4.43 9.82
C ALA A 339 -23.29 5.21 8.58
N TYR A 340 -24.06 5.19 7.47
CA TYR A 340 -23.67 5.98 6.30
C TYR A 340 -23.97 7.45 6.56
N ARG A 341 -23.06 8.31 6.12
CA ARG A 341 -23.31 9.77 6.13
C ARG A 341 -24.22 10.11 4.95
N SER A 342 -25.29 10.84 5.20
CA SER A 342 -26.24 11.30 4.18
C SER A 342 -25.74 12.48 3.37
N ASP A 343 -24.76 13.25 3.88
CA ASP A 343 -24.29 14.51 3.30
C ASP A 343 -23.08 14.29 2.40
N TYR A 344 -23.38 13.79 1.19
CA TYR A 344 -22.32 13.66 0.23
C TYR A 344 -22.83 13.89 -1.19
N GLY A 345 -22.99 15.19 -1.50
CA GLY A 345 -23.00 15.67 -2.88
C GLY A 345 -21.57 15.82 -3.40
#